data_f45f68a99e50f8f338446e17dcd33179
#
_entry.id   f45f68a99e50f8f338446e17dcd33179
#
_cell.length_a   1.000
_cell.length_b   1.000
_cell.length_c   1.000
_cell.angle_alpha   90.00
_cell.angle_beta   90.00
_cell.angle_gamma   90.00
#
_symmetry.space_group_name_H-M   'P 1'
#
loop_
_entity.id
_entity.type
_entity.pdbx_description
1 polymer ?
#
loop_
_entity_poly.entity_id
_entity_poly.type
_entity_poly.pdbx_seq_one_letter_code
_entity_poly.pdbx_strand_id
1 'polypeptide(L)'
;MLGGCSKPWNSPYPAEERFNNTVYSSFADRPKHLDPARSYSANEWIFIQSVYETPLQYHYLKRPYELIPGVLEEMPQVVYLSSDGSILDKSQRSEAKFTEYRLKIKQGIRYQDHPAFVEDNYKLSEKQLNNISDLRDFKKTDSRELTANDFVYQIKRLANPRLSSPIFSLMSEYIVGLNKLNKQLKDVPKDLPLNLNNYELEGAKATSRYDYTIKINGINEQFMFWLAMPFFAPVPSEADIFFN
;
A
#
# COMPACT_ATOMS: atom_id res chain seq x y z
N MET A 1 11.42 6.64 -57.35
CA MET A 1 10.53 6.22 -56.27
C MET A 1 11.40 5.88 -55.07
N LEU A 2 11.40 6.74 -54.05
CA LEU A 2 12.10 6.49 -52.80
C LEU A 2 11.16 5.57 -51.96
N GLY A 3 11.49 4.29 -51.87
CA GLY A 3 10.81 3.37 -51.00
C GLY A 3 11.10 3.74 -49.54
N GLY A 4 10.16 4.45 -48.92
CA GLY A 4 10.22 4.72 -47.49
C GLY A 4 10.24 3.43 -46.71
N CYS A 5 11.21 3.30 -45.80
CA CYS A 5 11.34 2.14 -44.92
C CYS A 5 10.01 1.92 -44.18
N SER A 6 9.33 0.81 -44.46
CA SER A 6 8.05 0.44 -43.88
C SER A 6 8.15 -0.03 -42.44
N LYS A 7 9.33 -0.13 -41.86
CA LYS A 7 9.55 -0.52 -40.47
C LYS A 7 9.92 0.70 -39.64
N PRO A 8 9.36 0.89 -38.47
CA PRO A 8 9.76 1.96 -37.56
C PRO A 8 11.21 1.74 -37.16
N TRP A 9 11.99 2.78 -37.35
CA TRP A 9 13.37 2.84 -36.87
C TRP A 9 13.35 2.71 -35.34
N ASN A 10 14.23 1.89 -34.82
CA ASN A 10 14.50 1.72 -33.38
C ASN A 10 13.36 1.13 -32.52
N SER A 11 12.38 0.43 -33.07
CA SER A 11 11.52 -0.41 -32.23
C SER A 11 12.18 -1.76 -31.98
N PRO A 12 12.55 -2.13 -30.76
CA PRO A 12 13.07 -3.45 -30.44
C PRO A 12 11.97 -4.52 -30.38
N TYR A 13 10.71 -4.14 -30.57
CA TYR A 13 9.54 -5.01 -30.38
C TYR A 13 8.99 -5.49 -31.72
N PRO A 14 8.39 -6.71 -31.75
CA PRO A 14 7.73 -7.25 -32.93
C PRO A 14 6.65 -6.32 -33.49
N ALA A 15 6.45 -6.35 -34.81
CA ALA A 15 5.49 -5.45 -35.46
C ALA A 15 4.04 -5.70 -35.03
N GLU A 16 3.70 -6.93 -34.69
CA GLU A 16 2.39 -7.37 -34.20
C GLU A 16 2.03 -6.77 -32.83
N GLU A 17 3.04 -6.44 -32.02
CA GLU A 17 2.82 -5.81 -30.70
C GLU A 17 2.34 -4.35 -30.78
N ARG A 18 2.40 -3.73 -31.96
CA ARG A 18 1.90 -2.35 -32.19
C ARG A 18 0.41 -2.18 -31.92
N PHE A 19 -0.35 -3.25 -32.02
CA PHE A 19 -1.80 -3.24 -31.81
C PHE A 19 -2.19 -3.61 -30.40
N ASN A 20 -1.20 -4.00 -29.57
CA ASN A 20 -1.40 -4.21 -28.14
C ASN A 20 -1.46 -2.84 -27.45
N ASN A 21 -2.36 -2.69 -26.51
CA ASN A 21 -2.48 -1.48 -25.70
C ASN A 21 -1.34 -1.40 -24.66
N THR A 22 -0.08 -1.42 -25.16
CA THR A 22 1.14 -1.51 -24.36
C THR A 22 1.99 -0.26 -24.59
N VAL A 23 2.36 0.41 -23.50
CA VAL A 23 3.31 1.52 -23.50
C VAL A 23 4.68 0.99 -23.09
N TYR A 24 5.66 1.15 -23.96
CA TYR A 24 7.06 0.82 -23.69
C TYR A 24 7.80 2.04 -23.18
N SER A 25 8.51 1.88 -22.08
CA SER A 25 9.33 2.93 -21.48
C SER A 25 10.69 2.37 -21.10
N SER A 26 11.64 3.25 -20.86
CA SER A 26 12.99 2.90 -20.39
C SER A 26 13.29 3.60 -19.07
N PHE A 27 14.16 3.00 -18.28
CA PHE A 27 14.67 3.59 -17.04
C PHE A 27 16.19 3.44 -17.00
N ALA A 28 16.87 4.43 -16.42
CA ALA A 28 18.32 4.45 -16.33
C ALA A 28 18.84 3.59 -15.17
N ASP A 29 18.16 3.68 -14.02
CA ASP A 29 18.56 3.02 -12.80
C ASP A 29 17.59 1.90 -12.43
N ARG A 30 18.15 0.72 -12.14
CA ARG A 30 17.36 -0.42 -11.69
C ARG A 30 16.70 -0.13 -10.32
N PRO A 31 15.38 -0.33 -10.16
CA PRO A 31 14.73 -0.20 -8.86
C PRO A 31 15.32 -1.21 -7.86
N LYS A 32 15.57 -0.77 -6.64
CA LYS A 32 16.07 -1.63 -5.56
C LYS A 32 14.95 -2.39 -4.87
N HIS A 33 13.80 -1.72 -4.69
CA HIS A 33 12.62 -2.25 -4.03
C HIS A 33 11.37 -1.84 -4.79
N LEU A 34 10.41 -2.73 -4.87
CA LEU A 34 9.04 -2.44 -5.36
C LEU A 34 8.00 -2.64 -4.24
N ASP A 35 8.46 -2.70 -3.00
CA ASP A 35 7.62 -2.77 -1.81
C ASP A 35 7.22 -1.36 -1.36
N PRO A 36 5.92 -1.02 -1.27
CA PRO A 36 5.45 0.30 -0.86
C PRO A 36 5.96 0.74 0.51
N ALA A 37 6.20 -0.18 1.44
CA ALA A 37 6.72 0.15 2.77
C ALA A 37 8.21 0.56 2.77
N ARG A 38 8.96 0.20 1.73
CA ARG A 38 10.43 0.36 1.66
C ARG A 38 10.90 1.35 0.60
N SER A 39 10.15 1.48 -0.48
CA SER A 39 10.54 2.28 -1.63
C SER A 39 10.43 3.76 -1.35
N TYR A 40 11.49 4.53 -1.69
CA TYR A 40 11.54 5.97 -1.46
C TYR A 40 12.11 6.76 -2.66
N SER A 41 12.76 6.09 -3.59
CA SER A 41 13.41 6.74 -4.73
C SER A 41 12.45 7.00 -5.89
N ALA A 42 12.71 8.05 -6.66
CA ALA A 42 11.88 8.44 -7.81
C ALA A 42 11.80 7.35 -8.90
N ASN A 43 12.89 6.60 -9.11
CA ASN A 43 12.92 5.51 -10.08
C ASN A 43 12.08 4.31 -9.66
N GLU A 44 11.92 4.05 -8.35
CA GLU A 44 11.02 3.02 -7.83
C GLU A 44 9.56 3.47 -7.90
N TRP A 45 9.33 4.75 -7.63
CA TRP A 45 8.01 5.33 -7.61
C TRP A 45 7.24 5.17 -8.93
N ILE A 46 7.92 5.30 -10.07
CA ILE A 46 7.31 5.13 -11.40
C ILE A 46 6.63 3.76 -11.54
N PHE A 47 7.25 2.70 -11.00
CA PHE A 47 6.69 1.36 -11.03
C PHE A 47 5.58 1.20 -10.01
N ILE A 48 5.81 1.65 -8.78
CA ILE A 48 4.88 1.46 -7.67
C ILE A 48 3.54 2.13 -7.95
N GLN A 49 3.53 3.38 -8.41
CA GLN A 49 2.28 4.07 -8.72
C GLN A 49 1.56 3.52 -9.97
N SER A 50 2.21 2.67 -10.76
CA SER A 50 1.56 1.97 -11.88
C SER A 50 0.92 0.64 -11.44
N VAL A 51 1.27 0.13 -10.26
CA VAL A 51 0.82 -1.19 -9.75
C VAL A 51 -0.10 -1.06 -8.55
N TYR A 52 0.12 -0.06 -7.70
CA TYR A 52 -0.62 0.14 -6.45
C TYR A 52 -1.52 1.36 -6.52
N GLU A 53 -2.71 1.22 -5.98
CA GLU A 53 -3.65 2.34 -5.81
C GLU A 53 -3.69 2.80 -4.36
N THR A 54 -3.66 4.10 -4.16
CA THR A 54 -3.63 4.75 -2.84
C THR A 54 -5.03 5.17 -2.39
N PRO A 55 -5.25 5.40 -1.07
CA PRO A 55 -6.52 5.93 -0.56
C PRO A 55 -6.97 7.20 -1.27
N LEU A 56 -6.06 8.16 -1.42
CA LEU A 56 -6.27 9.42 -2.13
C LEU A 56 -5.29 9.54 -3.30
N GLN A 57 -5.58 10.43 -4.22
CA GLN A 57 -4.68 10.79 -5.32
C GLN A 57 -4.77 12.29 -5.63
N TYR A 58 -3.76 12.82 -6.31
CA TYR A 58 -3.81 14.19 -6.80
C TYR A 58 -4.66 14.28 -8.06
N HIS A 59 -5.51 15.29 -8.12
CA HIS A 59 -6.26 15.60 -9.35
C HIS A 59 -5.27 15.97 -10.47
N TYR A 60 -5.34 15.26 -11.59
CA TYR A 60 -4.33 15.35 -12.65
C TYR A 60 -4.18 16.76 -13.24
N LEU A 61 -5.29 17.48 -13.45
CA LEU A 61 -5.30 18.77 -14.16
C LEU A 61 -5.35 19.99 -13.23
N LYS A 62 -5.85 19.86 -12.00
CA LYS A 62 -6.08 21.03 -11.14
C LYS A 62 -4.80 21.60 -10.55
N ARG A 63 -4.75 22.94 -10.53
CA ARG A 63 -3.72 23.72 -9.83
C ARG A 63 -4.44 24.87 -9.09
N PRO A 64 -4.10 25.14 -7.81
CA PRO A 64 -3.18 24.38 -6.97
C PRO A 64 -3.58 22.91 -6.82
N TYR A 65 -2.64 22.07 -6.36
CA TYR A 65 -2.88 20.63 -6.22
C TYR A 65 -4.07 20.35 -5.30
N GLU A 66 -4.99 19.51 -5.77
CA GLU A 66 -6.18 19.08 -5.07
C GLU A 66 -6.15 17.57 -4.89
N LEU A 67 -6.45 17.10 -3.68
CA LEU A 67 -6.63 15.68 -3.39
C LEU A 67 -8.04 15.25 -3.76
N ILE A 68 -8.14 14.08 -4.37
CA ILE A 68 -9.40 13.42 -4.70
C ILE A 68 -9.35 11.96 -4.22
N PRO A 69 -10.49 11.30 -4.03
CA PRO A 69 -10.52 9.87 -3.71
C PRO A 69 -9.83 9.03 -4.80
N GLY A 70 -8.92 8.16 -4.37
CA GLY A 70 -8.37 7.07 -5.16
C GLY A 70 -9.28 5.84 -5.05
N VAL A 71 -8.92 4.90 -4.18
CA VAL A 71 -9.77 3.73 -3.89
C VAL A 71 -10.86 4.01 -2.85
N LEU A 72 -10.87 5.19 -2.23
CA LEU A 72 -11.94 5.57 -1.32
C LEU A 72 -13.20 5.97 -2.07
N GLU A 73 -14.36 5.72 -1.46
CA GLU A 73 -15.66 6.13 -1.97
C GLU A 73 -15.83 7.67 -1.96
N GLU A 74 -15.29 8.30 -0.90
CA GLU A 74 -15.35 9.75 -0.69
C GLU A 74 -14.08 10.25 0.05
N MET A 75 -13.95 11.56 0.23
CA MET A 75 -12.87 12.12 1.04
C MET A 75 -13.02 11.69 2.51
N PRO A 76 -11.91 11.43 3.22
CA PRO A 76 -11.96 11.01 4.62
C PRO A 76 -12.73 12.00 5.50
N GLN A 77 -13.60 11.49 6.36
CA GLN A 77 -14.21 12.29 7.41
C GLN A 77 -13.15 12.56 8.49
N VAL A 78 -12.95 13.83 8.84
CA VAL A 78 -12.00 14.24 9.88
C VAL A 78 -12.76 14.53 11.18
N VAL A 79 -12.36 13.85 12.25
CA VAL A 79 -12.95 13.96 13.58
C VAL A 79 -11.87 14.38 14.58
N TYR A 80 -12.14 15.39 15.40
CA TYR A 80 -11.25 15.85 16.45
C TYR A 80 -11.64 15.22 17.79
N LEU A 81 -10.65 14.70 18.52
CA LEU A 81 -10.88 13.99 19.78
C LEU A 81 -10.11 14.64 20.91
N SER A 82 -10.74 14.72 22.07
CA SER A 82 -10.12 15.09 23.36
C SER A 82 -9.19 13.99 23.88
N SER A 83 -8.56 14.23 25.02
CA SER A 83 -7.65 13.26 25.66
C SER A 83 -8.34 11.99 26.15
N ASP A 84 -9.62 12.03 26.47
CA ASP A 84 -10.44 10.88 26.86
C ASP A 84 -11.12 10.19 25.67
N GLY A 85 -10.90 10.69 24.44
CA GLY A 85 -11.46 10.15 23.21
C GLY A 85 -12.85 10.67 22.85
N SER A 86 -13.39 11.64 23.58
CA SER A 86 -14.66 12.26 23.24
C SER A 86 -14.54 13.13 21.98
N ILE A 87 -15.58 13.12 21.16
CA ILE A 87 -15.64 13.92 19.93
C ILE A 87 -15.81 15.40 20.31
N LEU A 88 -14.96 16.24 19.74
CA LEU A 88 -14.99 17.69 19.89
C LEU A 88 -15.72 18.34 18.71
N ASP A 89 -16.45 19.39 19.00
CA ASP A 89 -17.02 20.26 17.98
C ASP A 89 -15.93 21.02 17.20
N LYS A 90 -16.24 21.45 15.98
CA LYS A 90 -15.30 22.22 15.15
C LYS A 90 -14.77 23.48 15.82
N SER A 91 -15.57 24.11 16.67
CA SER A 91 -15.18 25.29 17.47
C SER A 91 -14.12 24.98 18.53
N GLN A 92 -14.06 23.72 19.00
CA GLN A 92 -13.12 23.23 20.01
C GLN A 92 -11.91 22.54 19.38
N ARG A 93 -11.72 22.63 18.07
CA ARG A 93 -10.62 21.98 17.33
C ARG A 93 -9.26 22.20 17.97
N SER A 94 -8.98 23.41 18.47
CA SER A 94 -7.68 23.76 19.09
C SER A 94 -7.37 22.95 20.36
N GLU A 95 -8.38 22.32 20.97
CA GLU A 95 -8.25 21.48 22.17
C GLU A 95 -7.99 20.02 21.83
N ALA A 96 -8.01 19.66 20.54
CA ALA A 96 -7.88 18.28 20.10
C ALA A 96 -6.52 17.68 20.47
N LYS A 97 -6.59 16.57 21.19
CA LYS A 97 -5.42 15.75 21.52
C LYS A 97 -5.09 14.78 20.39
N PHE A 98 -6.13 14.35 19.67
CA PHE A 98 -6.00 13.45 18.53
C PHE A 98 -6.88 13.93 17.38
N THR A 99 -6.47 13.56 16.17
CA THR A 99 -7.32 13.63 14.96
C THR A 99 -7.55 12.23 14.44
N GLU A 100 -8.79 11.87 14.19
CA GLU A 100 -9.19 10.60 13.59
C GLU A 100 -9.71 10.84 12.17
N TYR A 101 -9.10 10.14 11.21
CA TYR A 101 -9.57 10.06 9.84
C TYR A 101 -10.40 8.80 9.69
N ARG A 102 -11.64 8.92 9.22
CA ARG A 102 -12.53 7.82 8.89
C ARG A 102 -12.58 7.65 7.39
N LEU A 103 -12.22 6.47 6.93
CA LEU A 103 -12.01 6.18 5.52
C LEU A 103 -12.93 5.04 5.10
N LYS A 104 -13.63 5.23 3.96
CA LYS A 104 -14.54 4.24 3.38
C LYS A 104 -14.06 3.83 2.00
N ILE A 105 -13.88 2.54 1.78
CA ILE A 105 -13.33 1.95 0.55
C ILE A 105 -14.48 1.65 -0.42
N LYS A 106 -14.26 1.89 -1.71
CA LYS A 106 -15.14 1.40 -2.77
C LYS A 106 -15.23 -0.12 -2.74
N GLN A 107 -16.43 -0.65 -2.87
CA GLN A 107 -16.65 -2.10 -2.95
C GLN A 107 -16.29 -2.63 -4.34
N GLY A 108 -16.02 -3.93 -4.43
CA GLY A 108 -15.79 -4.62 -5.69
C GLY A 108 -14.37 -4.49 -6.27
N ILE A 109 -13.47 -3.73 -5.63
CA ILE A 109 -12.06 -3.67 -6.04
C ILE A 109 -11.40 -5.01 -5.69
N ARG A 110 -10.74 -5.64 -6.66
CA ARG A 110 -10.06 -6.93 -6.48
C ARG A 110 -8.58 -6.81 -6.74
N TYR A 111 -7.81 -7.64 -6.02
CA TYR A 111 -6.40 -7.87 -6.35
C TYR A 111 -6.27 -8.63 -7.66
N GLN A 112 -5.09 -8.57 -8.27
CA GLN A 112 -4.72 -9.45 -9.36
C GLN A 112 -4.63 -10.90 -8.89
N ASP A 113 -4.83 -11.84 -9.79
CA ASP A 113 -4.67 -13.26 -9.50
C ASP A 113 -3.26 -13.56 -9.01
N HIS A 114 -3.18 -14.22 -7.85
CA HIS A 114 -1.90 -14.51 -7.21
C HIS A 114 -1.93 -15.86 -6.48
N PRO A 115 -0.84 -16.64 -6.48
CA PRO A 115 -0.78 -17.92 -5.78
C PRO A 115 -0.98 -17.82 -4.25
N ALA A 116 -0.69 -16.68 -3.63
CA ALA A 116 -0.90 -16.46 -2.21
C ALA A 116 -2.38 -16.49 -1.77
N PHE A 117 -3.33 -16.35 -2.69
CA PHE A 117 -4.75 -16.45 -2.39
C PHE A 117 -5.30 -17.87 -2.44
N VAL A 118 -4.43 -18.87 -2.71
CA VAL A 118 -4.81 -20.27 -2.77
C VAL A 118 -4.20 -21.05 -1.61
N GLU A 119 -5.04 -21.54 -0.71
CA GLU A 119 -4.60 -22.25 0.51
C GLU A 119 -3.73 -23.48 0.22
N ASP A 120 -4.01 -24.19 -0.88
CA ASP A 120 -3.22 -25.37 -1.26
C ASP A 120 -1.75 -25.07 -1.54
N ASN A 121 -1.42 -23.83 -1.97
CA ASN A 121 -0.04 -23.46 -2.27
C ASN A 121 0.84 -23.36 -1.02
N TYR A 122 0.25 -23.16 0.16
CA TYR A 122 0.98 -23.17 1.44
C TYR A 122 1.31 -24.61 1.92
N LYS A 123 0.75 -25.62 1.28
CA LYS A 123 0.92 -27.05 1.61
C LYS A 123 1.85 -27.77 0.64
N LEU A 124 2.50 -27.04 -0.28
CA LEU A 124 3.43 -27.62 -1.24
C LEU A 124 4.65 -28.20 -0.54
N SER A 125 5.06 -29.38 -0.96
CA SER A 125 6.30 -30.02 -0.48
C SER A 125 7.53 -29.30 -1.03
N GLU A 126 8.68 -29.44 -0.34
CA GLU A 126 9.96 -28.89 -0.83
C GLU A 126 10.28 -29.30 -2.27
N LYS A 127 10.01 -30.58 -2.64
CA LYS A 127 10.19 -31.06 -4.00
C LYS A 127 9.34 -30.30 -5.02
N GLN A 128 8.13 -29.89 -4.65
CA GLN A 128 7.25 -29.11 -5.52
C GLN A 128 7.73 -27.66 -5.62
N LEU A 129 8.14 -27.07 -4.47
CA LEU A 129 8.67 -25.71 -4.42
C LEU A 129 9.98 -25.56 -5.23
N ASN A 130 10.86 -26.57 -5.20
CA ASN A 130 12.11 -26.59 -5.99
C ASN A 130 11.90 -26.58 -7.51
N ASN A 131 10.69 -26.88 -7.98
CA ASN A 131 10.32 -26.81 -9.40
C ASN A 131 9.66 -25.46 -9.78
N ILE A 132 9.51 -24.54 -8.82
CA ILE A 132 8.90 -23.21 -9.01
C ILE A 132 10.03 -22.19 -9.07
N SER A 133 10.21 -21.57 -10.21
CA SER A 133 11.20 -20.50 -10.42
C SER A 133 10.57 -19.12 -10.56
N ASP A 134 9.28 -19.09 -10.92
CA ASP A 134 8.52 -17.87 -11.20
C ASP A 134 7.07 -18.03 -10.68
N LEU A 135 6.39 -16.94 -10.42
CA LEU A 135 4.98 -16.97 -9.98
C LEU A 135 4.06 -17.66 -10.99
N ARG A 136 4.40 -17.65 -12.27
CA ARG A 136 3.66 -18.31 -13.34
C ARG A 136 3.75 -19.84 -13.32
N ASP A 137 4.70 -20.38 -12.57
CA ASP A 137 4.87 -21.84 -12.41
C ASP A 137 3.85 -22.44 -11.43
N PHE A 138 3.19 -21.60 -10.62
CA PHE A 138 2.08 -22.04 -9.77
C PHE A 138 0.88 -22.42 -10.61
N LYS A 139 0.40 -23.65 -10.41
CA LYS A 139 -0.75 -24.19 -11.16
C LYS A 139 -2.09 -23.58 -10.79
N LYS A 140 -2.18 -23.02 -9.59
CA LYS A 140 -3.40 -22.42 -9.04
C LYS A 140 -3.11 -21.01 -8.58
N THR A 141 -3.89 -20.08 -9.09
CA THR A 141 -3.97 -18.69 -8.63
C THR A 141 -5.42 -18.34 -8.34
N ASP A 142 -5.64 -17.38 -7.50
CA ASP A 142 -6.96 -16.84 -7.18
C ASP A 142 -6.82 -15.35 -6.87
N SER A 143 -7.93 -14.69 -6.68
CA SER A 143 -8.01 -13.28 -6.34
C SER A 143 -9.05 -13.07 -5.23
N ARG A 144 -8.86 -12.06 -4.41
CA ARG A 144 -9.87 -11.62 -3.47
C ARG A 144 -10.12 -10.12 -3.52
N GLU A 145 -11.22 -9.74 -2.93
CA GLU A 145 -11.60 -8.34 -2.81
C GLU A 145 -10.71 -7.60 -1.79
N LEU A 146 -10.42 -6.34 -2.10
CA LEU A 146 -9.75 -5.39 -1.24
C LEU A 146 -10.62 -5.09 -0.01
N THR A 147 -10.01 -5.08 1.16
CA THR A 147 -10.69 -4.82 2.43
C THR A 147 -9.96 -3.78 3.28
N ALA A 148 -10.65 -3.25 4.28
CA ALA A 148 -10.10 -2.31 5.26
C ALA A 148 -8.86 -2.87 5.99
N ASN A 149 -8.83 -4.18 6.24
CA ASN A 149 -7.69 -4.83 6.89
C ASN A 149 -6.39 -4.71 6.09
N ASP A 150 -6.45 -4.63 4.77
CA ASP A 150 -5.25 -4.53 3.92
C ASP A 150 -4.54 -3.19 4.11
N PHE A 151 -5.30 -2.12 4.33
CA PHE A 151 -4.75 -0.79 4.67
C PHE A 151 -4.17 -0.77 6.08
N VAL A 152 -4.90 -1.34 7.04
CA VAL A 152 -4.40 -1.46 8.43
C VAL A 152 -3.14 -2.31 8.47
N TYR A 153 -3.09 -3.39 7.70
CA TYR A 153 -1.92 -4.25 7.58
C TYR A 153 -0.72 -3.48 7.03
N GLN A 154 -0.91 -2.74 5.95
CA GLN A 154 0.15 -1.91 5.37
C GLN A 154 0.68 -0.86 6.35
N ILE A 155 -0.20 -0.21 7.13
CA ILE A 155 0.23 0.75 8.16
C ILE A 155 1.08 0.05 9.24
N LYS A 156 0.71 -1.17 9.66
CA LYS A 156 1.53 -1.98 10.57
C LYS A 156 2.88 -2.34 9.96
N ARG A 157 2.97 -2.59 8.64
CA ARG A 157 4.22 -2.86 7.94
C ARG A 157 5.22 -1.71 8.04
N LEU A 158 4.76 -0.46 8.13
CA LEU A 158 5.63 0.69 8.37
C LEU A 158 6.39 0.58 9.71
N ALA A 159 5.80 -0.07 10.71
CA ALA A 159 6.43 -0.32 12.00
C ALA A 159 7.32 -1.57 12.04
N ASN A 160 7.34 -2.39 10.97
CA ASN A 160 8.11 -3.62 10.95
C ASN A 160 9.63 -3.33 10.84
N PRO A 161 10.43 -3.64 11.89
CA PRO A 161 11.86 -3.34 11.88
C PRO A 161 12.64 -4.13 10.81
N ARG A 162 12.09 -5.24 10.31
CA ARG A 162 12.70 -6.05 9.25
C ARG A 162 12.61 -5.38 7.88
N LEU A 163 11.61 -4.53 7.67
CA LEU A 163 11.42 -3.78 6.43
C LEU A 163 12.22 -2.48 6.39
N SER A 164 12.52 -1.89 7.56
CA SER A 164 13.26 -0.62 7.68
C SER A 164 12.63 0.51 6.85
N SER A 165 11.33 0.74 7.05
CA SER A 165 10.61 1.78 6.30
C SER A 165 11.25 3.16 6.45
N PRO A 166 11.54 3.87 5.36
CA PRO A 166 12.20 5.18 5.39
C PRO A 166 11.33 6.27 6.05
N ILE A 167 10.01 6.09 6.09
CA ILE A 167 9.08 7.05 6.70
C ILE A 167 8.69 6.67 8.14
N PHE A 168 9.20 5.54 8.67
CA PHE A 168 8.80 5.07 9.99
C PHE A 168 8.99 6.13 11.08
N SER A 169 10.14 6.80 11.11
CA SER A 169 10.45 7.79 12.15
C SER A 169 9.36 8.88 12.19
N LEU A 170 9.05 9.46 11.04
CA LEU A 170 8.03 10.50 10.92
C LEU A 170 6.62 9.98 11.23
N MET A 171 6.24 8.82 10.67
CA MET A 171 4.92 8.25 10.92
C MET A 171 4.72 7.82 12.38
N SER A 172 5.79 7.44 13.08
CA SER A 172 5.73 7.08 14.49
C SER A 172 5.45 8.26 15.43
N GLU A 173 5.69 9.49 14.97
CA GLU A 173 5.30 10.72 15.68
C GLU A 173 3.81 11.02 15.48
N TYR A 174 3.31 10.73 14.26
CA TYR A 174 1.91 11.00 13.93
C TYR A 174 0.98 9.87 14.39
N ILE A 175 1.17 8.65 13.93
CA ILE A 175 0.21 7.55 14.13
C ILE A 175 0.30 7.01 15.56
N VAL A 176 -0.83 7.09 16.27
CA VAL A 176 -0.92 6.64 17.66
C VAL A 176 -0.51 5.18 17.80
N GLY A 177 0.42 4.90 18.68
CA GLY A 177 0.86 3.54 18.98
C GLY A 177 1.84 2.91 17.98
N LEU A 178 2.19 3.58 16.86
CA LEU A 178 3.09 2.99 15.85
C LEU A 178 4.50 2.70 16.42
N ASN A 179 5.04 3.58 17.25
CA ASN A 179 6.31 3.36 17.92
C ASN A 179 6.24 2.21 18.94
N LYS A 180 5.11 2.08 19.66
CA LYS A 180 4.89 0.96 20.58
C LYS A 180 4.88 -0.37 19.83
N LEU A 181 4.18 -0.43 18.69
CA LEU A 181 4.18 -1.60 17.83
C LEU A 181 5.60 -1.95 17.34
N ASN A 182 6.38 -0.98 16.87
CA ASN A 182 7.76 -1.23 16.43
C ASN A 182 8.61 -1.86 17.55
N LYS A 183 8.47 -1.38 18.81
CA LYS A 183 9.19 -1.97 19.95
C LYS A 183 8.80 -3.42 20.16
N GLN A 184 7.50 -3.73 20.16
CA GLN A 184 7.01 -5.12 20.28
C GLN A 184 7.55 -6.03 19.16
N LEU A 185 7.61 -5.53 17.93
CA LEU A 185 8.09 -6.29 16.78
C LEU A 185 9.62 -6.51 16.82
N LYS A 186 10.38 -5.63 17.46
CA LYS A 186 11.83 -5.81 17.69
C LYS A 186 12.16 -6.96 18.64
N ASP A 187 11.25 -7.26 19.55
CA ASP A 187 11.45 -8.33 20.53
C ASP A 187 11.22 -9.73 19.92
N VAL A 188 10.67 -9.81 18.70
CA VAL A 188 10.45 -11.07 18.00
C VAL A 188 11.78 -11.55 17.38
N PRO A 189 12.25 -12.77 17.71
CA PRO A 189 13.46 -13.34 17.13
C PRO A 189 13.42 -13.33 15.60
N LYS A 190 14.56 -13.02 14.96
CA LYS A 190 14.63 -12.84 13.49
C LYS A 190 14.38 -14.13 12.70
N ASP A 191 14.65 -15.25 13.29
CA ASP A 191 14.46 -16.60 12.75
C ASP A 191 13.01 -17.10 12.81
N LEU A 192 12.14 -16.39 13.54
CA LEU A 192 10.73 -16.73 13.61
C LEU A 192 9.90 -15.93 12.57
N PRO A 193 8.89 -16.53 11.95
CA PRO A 193 8.01 -15.83 11.05
C PRO A 193 7.24 -14.72 11.79
N LEU A 194 7.08 -13.57 11.15
CA LEU A 194 6.41 -12.42 11.73
C LEU A 194 5.08 -12.17 11.03
N ASN A 195 3.98 -12.59 11.66
CA ASN A 195 2.64 -12.31 11.17
C ASN A 195 2.05 -11.07 11.88
N LEU A 196 1.95 -9.95 11.17
CA LEU A 196 1.46 -8.69 11.70
C LEU A 196 -0.06 -8.72 12.04
N ASN A 197 -0.80 -9.73 11.59
CA ASN A 197 -2.19 -9.91 12.00
C ASN A 197 -2.32 -10.21 13.50
N ASN A 198 -1.29 -10.75 14.13
CA ASN A 198 -1.26 -11.07 15.55
C ASN A 198 -1.04 -9.83 16.45
N TYR A 199 -0.83 -8.66 15.88
CA TYR A 199 -0.55 -7.43 16.63
C TYR A 199 -1.62 -6.38 16.36
N GLU A 200 -2.02 -5.68 17.41
CA GLU A 200 -2.92 -4.55 17.29
C GLU A 200 -2.16 -3.24 17.13
N LEU A 201 -2.74 -2.31 16.39
CA LEU A 201 -2.28 -0.93 16.29
C LEU A 201 -3.41 0.01 16.71
N GLU A 202 -3.19 0.77 17.78
CA GLU A 202 -4.21 1.69 18.30
C GLU A 202 -4.60 2.74 17.27
N GLY A 203 -3.61 3.26 16.53
CA GLY A 203 -3.77 4.33 15.55
C GLY A 203 -4.26 3.89 14.17
N ALA A 204 -4.51 2.60 13.92
CA ALA A 204 -5.14 2.16 12.68
C ALA A 204 -5.98 0.91 12.93
N LYS A 205 -7.27 0.99 12.61
CA LYS A 205 -8.25 -0.09 12.86
C LYS A 205 -9.25 -0.21 11.73
N ALA A 206 -9.49 -1.44 11.29
CA ALA A 206 -10.65 -1.75 10.46
C ALA A 206 -11.89 -1.79 11.37
N THR A 207 -12.90 -0.99 11.05
CA THR A 207 -14.17 -0.91 11.80
C THR A 207 -15.26 -1.72 11.13
N SER A 208 -15.13 -1.97 9.83
CA SER A 208 -15.95 -2.90 9.05
C SER A 208 -15.11 -3.51 7.93
N ARG A 209 -15.74 -4.28 7.04
CA ARG A 209 -15.08 -4.83 5.85
C ARG A 209 -14.50 -3.74 4.94
N TYR A 210 -15.16 -2.58 4.87
CA TYR A 210 -14.81 -1.48 3.96
C TYR A 210 -14.52 -0.16 4.67
N ASP A 211 -14.59 -0.13 6.00
CA ASP A 211 -14.33 1.08 6.76
C ASP A 211 -13.13 0.86 7.69
N TYR A 212 -12.25 1.86 7.74
CA TYR A 212 -11.13 1.88 8.68
C TYR A 212 -10.86 3.29 9.18
N THR A 213 -10.16 3.37 10.29
CA THR A 213 -9.76 4.65 10.88
C THR A 213 -8.25 4.75 10.99
N ILE A 214 -7.75 5.99 10.87
CA ILE A 214 -6.38 6.33 11.22
C ILE A 214 -6.45 7.44 12.27
N LYS A 215 -5.88 7.19 13.45
CA LYS A 215 -5.79 8.14 14.55
C LYS A 215 -4.36 8.66 14.68
N ILE A 216 -4.21 9.98 14.65
CA ILE A 216 -2.93 10.66 14.81
C ILE A 216 -2.91 11.53 16.07
N ASN A 217 -1.71 11.80 16.57
CA ASN A 217 -1.46 12.72 17.68
C ASN A 217 -1.69 14.16 17.22
N GLY A 218 -2.45 14.93 17.99
CA GLY A 218 -2.72 16.34 17.71
C GLY A 218 -3.43 16.59 16.40
N ILE A 219 -3.12 17.73 15.79
CA ILE A 219 -3.68 18.17 14.50
C ILE A 219 -2.54 18.28 13.50
N ASN A 220 -2.70 17.64 12.36
CA ASN A 220 -1.76 17.79 11.25
C ASN A 220 -2.53 17.86 9.90
N GLU A 221 -2.64 19.07 9.36
CA GLU A 221 -3.35 19.31 8.10
C GLU A 221 -2.65 18.66 6.89
N GLN A 222 -1.35 18.44 6.99
CA GLN A 222 -0.56 17.79 5.94
C GLN A 222 -0.73 16.27 5.92
N PHE A 223 -1.32 15.68 6.97
CA PHE A 223 -1.42 14.22 7.04
C PHE A 223 -2.23 13.61 5.89
N MET A 224 -3.26 14.31 5.40
CA MET A 224 -4.05 13.82 4.26
C MET A 224 -3.23 13.63 2.99
N PHE A 225 -2.17 14.41 2.77
CA PHE A 225 -1.30 14.26 1.61
C PHE A 225 -0.49 12.97 1.65
N TRP A 226 -0.21 12.43 2.84
CA TRP A 226 0.41 11.12 2.99
C TRP A 226 -0.47 9.99 2.48
N LEU A 227 -1.81 10.12 2.57
CA LEU A 227 -2.74 9.13 2.06
C LEU A 227 -2.75 9.00 0.53
N ALA A 228 -2.14 9.95 -0.18
CA ALA A 228 -1.89 9.90 -1.62
C ALA A 228 -0.51 9.30 -1.95
N MET A 229 0.27 8.91 -0.94
CA MET A 229 1.59 8.33 -1.13
C MET A 229 1.52 6.80 -1.10
N PRO A 230 2.31 6.09 -1.91
CA PRO A 230 2.30 4.63 -1.97
C PRO A 230 2.54 3.92 -0.65
N PHE A 231 3.15 4.56 0.33
CA PHE A 231 3.32 4.02 1.68
C PHE A 231 2.01 3.61 2.35
N PHE A 232 0.90 4.19 1.92
CA PHE A 232 -0.44 3.89 2.42
C PHE A 232 -1.27 3.04 1.43
N ALA A 233 -0.67 2.58 0.34
CA ALA A 233 -1.32 1.65 -0.58
C ALA A 233 -1.54 0.29 0.11
N PRO A 234 -2.70 -0.37 -0.09
CA PRO A 234 -3.03 -1.60 0.61
C PRO A 234 -2.15 -2.77 0.17
N VAL A 235 -1.78 -3.62 1.11
CA VAL A 235 -1.05 -4.86 0.85
C VAL A 235 -1.79 -6.01 1.51
N PRO A 236 -2.14 -7.08 0.78
CA PRO A 236 -2.80 -8.24 1.35
C PRO A 236 -1.82 -9.01 2.25
N SER A 237 -2.26 -9.34 3.47
CA SER A 237 -1.42 -10.07 4.42
C SER A 237 -0.98 -11.43 3.89
N GLU A 238 -1.79 -12.06 3.05
CA GLU A 238 -1.51 -13.34 2.40
C GLU A 238 -0.23 -13.26 1.55
N ALA A 239 -0.07 -12.19 0.77
CA ALA A 239 1.12 -12.03 -0.06
C ALA A 239 2.39 -11.83 0.78
N ASP A 240 2.31 -11.03 1.86
CA ASP A 240 3.43 -10.80 2.76
C ASP A 240 3.84 -12.09 3.50
N ILE A 241 2.87 -12.90 3.95
CA ILE A 241 3.12 -14.19 4.62
C ILE A 241 3.64 -15.25 3.64
N PHE A 242 3.17 -15.24 2.40
CA PHE A 242 3.53 -16.23 1.38
C PHE A 242 5.02 -16.20 1.02
N PHE A 243 5.65 -15.04 1.10
CA PHE A 243 7.07 -14.85 0.79
C PHE A 243 7.98 -14.76 2.03
N ASN A 244 7.46 -14.90 3.24
CA ASN A 244 8.19 -14.95 4.50
C ASN A 244 8.20 -16.37 5.04
#